data_fc83ce367435b9ec066f19ef3e3c919a
#
_entry.id   fc83ce367435b9ec066f19ef3e3c919a
#
_cell.length_a   1.000
_cell.length_b   1.000
_cell.length_c   1.000
_cell.angle_alpha   90.00
_cell.angle_beta   90.00
_cell.angle_gamma   90.00
#
_symmetry.space_group_name_H-M   'P 1'
#
loop_
_entity.id
_entity.type
_entity.pdbx_description
1 polymer ?
#
loop_
_entity_poly.entity_id
_entity_poly.type
_entity_poly.pdbx_seq_one_letter_code
_entity_poly.pdbx_strand_id
1 'polypeptide(L)'
;MLEAAVELAKQDRPSSRPLPVRERILAGPLGRALLFKMVGKKTEQKTQGNYPATKRILDVIETGLAQGTSSGYDAEARAFGELAMTPQSQALRNIFFASTEVKKDPGSDAPPAPLNSVGILGGGLMGGGIAYVTACKAGLPVRIKDINPQGINHALKYSWDQLEGKVRRRHLKASERDKQLALISGTTDYRGFAHRDLIIEAVFENLELKQQMVAEVEQNCAAHTIFASNTSSLPCLLYTSPSPRDRS
;
A
#
# COMPACT_ATOMS: atom_id res chain seq x y z
N MET A 1 13.88 -26.40 20.44
CA MET A 1 14.29 -25.27 19.57
C MET A 1 15.59 -24.61 20.04
N LEU A 2 15.76 -24.30 21.34
CA LEU A 2 16.99 -23.68 21.86
C LEU A 2 18.21 -24.60 21.72
N GLU A 3 18.08 -25.87 22.06
CA GLU A 3 19.14 -26.87 21.90
C GLU A 3 19.59 -27.06 20.45
N ALA A 4 18.65 -27.14 19.53
CA ALA A 4 18.95 -27.21 18.09
C ALA A 4 19.65 -25.94 17.56
N ALA A 5 19.30 -24.77 18.07
CA ALA A 5 19.96 -23.52 17.72
C ALA A 5 21.40 -23.45 18.28
N VAL A 6 21.63 -23.96 19.52
CA VAL A 6 22.96 -24.06 20.14
C VAL A 6 23.83 -25.06 19.40
N GLU A 7 23.26 -26.17 18.95
CA GLU A 7 23.97 -27.19 18.18
C GLU A 7 24.36 -26.71 16.76
N LEU A 8 23.47 -25.98 16.09
CA LEU A 8 23.77 -25.30 14.84
C LEU A 8 24.86 -24.22 15.00
N ALA A 9 24.85 -23.49 16.11
CA ALA A 9 25.86 -22.47 16.39
C ALA A 9 27.24 -23.05 16.70
N LYS A 10 27.31 -24.31 17.19
CA LYS A 10 28.55 -25.03 17.44
C LYS A 10 29.12 -25.74 16.20
N GLN A 11 28.31 -25.92 15.16
CA GLN A 11 28.78 -26.47 13.89
C GLN A 11 29.65 -25.43 13.19
N ASP A 12 30.86 -25.83 12.77
CA ASP A 12 31.67 -25.00 11.89
C ASP A 12 30.83 -24.57 10.69
N ARG A 13 30.76 -23.26 10.44
CA ARG A 13 30.02 -22.73 9.30
C ARG A 13 30.50 -23.46 8.04
N PRO A 14 29.60 -24.07 7.28
CA PRO A 14 30.01 -24.72 6.04
C PRO A 14 30.76 -23.68 5.21
N SER A 15 31.96 -24.04 4.79
CA SER A 15 32.79 -23.22 3.91
C SER A 15 31.89 -22.66 2.79
N SER A 16 31.90 -21.36 2.63
CA SER A 16 31.06 -20.64 1.65
C SER A 16 30.99 -21.43 0.34
N ARG A 17 29.78 -21.75 -0.12
CA ARG A 17 29.60 -22.40 -1.42
C ARG A 17 30.43 -21.65 -2.45
N PRO A 18 31.25 -22.32 -3.28
CA PRO A 18 32.04 -21.67 -4.30
C PRO A 18 31.07 -20.92 -5.22
N LEU A 19 31.26 -19.60 -5.34
CA LEU A 19 30.43 -18.76 -6.20
C LEU A 19 30.52 -19.27 -7.65
N PRO A 20 29.40 -19.29 -8.39
CA PRO A 20 29.40 -19.54 -9.82
C PRO A 20 30.42 -18.64 -10.55
N VAL A 21 31.03 -19.10 -11.61
CA VAL A 21 32.09 -18.39 -12.33
C VAL A 21 31.69 -16.95 -12.68
N ARG A 22 30.45 -16.74 -13.10
CA ARG A 22 29.89 -15.40 -13.38
C ARG A 22 29.91 -14.49 -12.17
N GLU A 23 29.54 -15.00 -11.01
CA GLU A 23 29.51 -14.25 -9.74
C GLU A 23 30.93 -13.97 -9.23
N ARG A 24 31.89 -14.88 -9.46
CA ARG A 24 33.31 -14.66 -9.12
C ARG A 24 33.91 -13.53 -9.95
N ILE A 25 33.58 -13.44 -11.25
CA ILE A 25 34.03 -12.33 -12.12
C ILE A 25 33.43 -11.00 -11.62
N LEU A 26 32.14 -10.98 -11.32
CA LEU A 26 31.48 -9.79 -10.79
C LEU A 26 31.96 -9.39 -9.39
N ALA A 27 32.40 -10.33 -8.58
CA ALA A 27 32.98 -10.08 -7.25
C ALA A 27 34.40 -9.49 -7.31
N GLY A 28 35.09 -9.59 -8.45
CA GLY A 28 36.41 -8.97 -8.65
C GLY A 28 36.35 -7.43 -8.74
N PRO A 29 37.52 -6.74 -8.60
CA PRO A 29 37.53 -5.27 -8.57
C PRO A 29 36.89 -4.60 -9.78
N LEU A 30 37.18 -5.06 -10.97
CA LEU A 30 36.62 -4.55 -12.23
C LEU A 30 35.11 -4.83 -12.34
N GLY A 31 34.70 -6.05 -11.96
CA GLY A 31 33.27 -6.43 -11.95
C GLY A 31 32.45 -5.60 -10.96
N ARG A 32 32.99 -5.36 -9.77
CA ARG A 32 32.37 -4.47 -8.76
C ARG A 32 32.22 -3.06 -9.29
N ALA A 33 33.28 -2.45 -9.82
CA ALA A 33 33.23 -1.10 -10.35
C ALA A 33 32.14 -0.95 -11.44
N LEU A 34 32.04 -1.91 -12.35
CA LEU A 34 30.99 -1.92 -13.37
C LEU A 34 29.59 -2.07 -12.74
N LEU A 35 29.44 -2.97 -11.78
CA LEU A 35 28.19 -3.22 -11.08
C LEU A 35 27.71 -1.95 -10.34
N PHE A 36 28.58 -1.33 -9.54
CA PHE A 36 28.24 -0.09 -8.80
C PHE A 36 27.88 1.05 -9.74
N LYS A 37 28.61 1.21 -10.86
CA LYS A 37 28.26 2.20 -11.89
C LYS A 37 26.89 1.95 -12.50
N MET A 38 26.55 0.70 -12.83
CA MET A 38 25.24 0.35 -13.39
C MET A 38 24.10 0.56 -12.36
N VAL A 39 24.30 0.08 -11.14
CA VAL A 39 23.32 0.22 -10.06
C VAL A 39 23.13 1.70 -9.71
N GLY A 40 24.21 2.48 -9.60
CA GLY A 40 24.17 3.92 -9.34
C GLY A 40 23.34 4.65 -10.40
N LYS A 41 23.62 4.40 -11.69
CA LYS A 41 22.86 5.01 -12.79
C LYS A 41 21.36 4.65 -12.73
N LYS A 42 21.04 3.39 -12.49
CA LYS A 42 19.65 2.92 -12.39
C LYS A 42 18.93 3.51 -11.17
N THR A 43 19.64 3.65 -10.07
CA THR A 43 19.11 4.25 -8.84
C THR A 43 18.84 5.74 -9.05
N GLU A 44 19.77 6.46 -9.63
CA GLU A 44 19.61 7.89 -9.93
C GLU A 44 18.45 8.16 -10.89
N GLN A 45 18.31 7.35 -11.92
CA GLN A 45 17.16 7.43 -12.83
C GLN A 45 15.81 7.22 -12.11
N LYS A 46 15.75 6.30 -11.12
CA LYS A 46 14.53 6.05 -10.35
C LYS A 46 14.24 7.13 -9.32
N THR A 47 15.26 7.66 -8.68
CA THR A 47 15.12 8.65 -7.61
C THR A 47 15.16 10.08 -8.11
N GLN A 48 15.56 10.29 -9.38
CA GLN A 48 15.74 11.61 -10.00
C GLN A 48 16.60 12.57 -9.15
N GLY A 49 17.56 12.02 -8.41
CA GLY A 49 18.44 12.79 -7.51
C GLY A 49 17.80 13.26 -6.20
N ASN A 50 16.51 13.01 -5.98
CA ASN A 50 15.77 13.53 -4.82
C ASN A 50 16.10 12.83 -3.48
N TYR A 51 16.77 11.67 -3.53
CA TYR A 51 17.07 10.86 -2.35
C TYR A 51 18.59 10.65 -2.20
N PRO A 52 19.32 11.56 -1.55
CA PRO A 52 20.79 11.46 -1.40
C PRO A 52 21.23 10.20 -0.64
N ALA A 53 20.35 9.65 0.20
CA ALA A 53 20.62 8.42 0.95
C ALA A 53 20.94 7.22 0.04
N THR A 54 20.31 7.11 -1.13
CA THR A 54 20.53 5.98 -2.04
C THR A 54 21.97 5.94 -2.58
N LYS A 55 22.56 7.08 -2.87
CA LYS A 55 23.96 7.18 -3.28
C LYS A 55 24.89 6.83 -2.12
N ARG A 56 24.64 7.38 -0.93
CA ARG A 56 25.44 7.08 0.26
C ARG A 56 25.42 5.60 0.65
N ILE A 57 24.30 4.92 0.48
CA ILE A 57 24.20 3.46 0.70
C ILE A 57 25.16 2.72 -0.24
N LEU A 58 25.21 3.09 -1.51
CA LEU A 58 26.14 2.46 -2.46
C LEU A 58 27.59 2.72 -2.08
N ASP A 59 27.95 3.96 -1.73
CA ASP A 59 29.29 4.35 -1.31
C ASP A 59 29.75 3.56 -0.07
N VAL A 60 28.87 3.39 0.92
CA VAL A 60 29.13 2.61 2.15
C VAL A 60 29.36 1.13 1.83
N ILE A 61 28.51 0.53 1.00
CA ILE A 61 28.66 -0.88 0.59
C ILE A 61 29.96 -1.08 -0.18
N GLU A 62 30.30 -0.17 -1.10
CA GLU A 62 31.54 -0.23 -1.87
C GLU A 62 32.76 -0.12 -0.95
N THR A 63 32.75 0.79 0.03
CA THR A 63 33.80 0.94 1.05
C THR A 63 33.96 -0.34 1.86
N GLY A 64 32.87 -0.92 2.36
CA GLY A 64 32.91 -2.16 3.15
C GLY A 64 33.46 -3.35 2.36
N LEU A 65 33.11 -3.46 1.07
CA LEU A 65 33.60 -4.50 0.19
C LEU A 65 35.08 -4.31 -0.22
N ALA A 66 35.56 -3.07 -0.28
CA ALA A 66 36.93 -2.75 -0.69
C ALA A 66 37.90 -2.76 0.50
N GLN A 67 37.50 -2.25 1.65
CA GLN A 67 38.36 -1.96 2.80
C GLN A 67 38.04 -2.81 4.04
N GLY A 68 37.00 -3.66 3.96
CA GLY A 68 36.58 -4.53 5.06
C GLY A 68 35.44 -3.93 5.90
N THR A 69 34.87 -4.79 6.72
CA THR A 69 33.63 -4.53 7.45
C THR A 69 33.73 -3.36 8.43
N SER A 70 34.86 -3.19 9.13
CA SER A 70 35.07 -2.08 10.07
C SER A 70 35.00 -0.73 9.36
N SER A 71 35.73 -0.59 8.24
CA SER A 71 35.72 0.64 7.41
C SER A 71 34.32 0.91 6.83
N GLY A 72 33.56 -0.14 6.52
CA GLY A 72 32.18 -0.04 6.10
C GLY A 72 31.27 0.56 7.18
N TYR A 73 31.37 0.09 8.42
CA TYR A 73 30.60 0.62 9.55
C TYR A 73 30.99 2.08 9.89
N ASP A 74 32.27 2.41 9.81
CA ASP A 74 32.72 3.79 10.03
C ASP A 74 32.18 4.74 8.92
N ALA A 75 32.13 4.26 7.70
CA ALA A 75 31.54 5.00 6.58
C ALA A 75 30.03 5.15 6.73
N GLU A 76 29.34 4.11 7.20
CA GLU A 76 27.89 4.14 7.49
C GLU A 76 27.56 5.16 8.58
N ALA A 77 28.28 5.15 9.70
CA ALA A 77 28.06 6.07 10.81
C ALA A 77 28.22 7.54 10.36
N ARG A 78 29.26 7.84 9.58
CA ARG A 78 29.46 9.19 9.01
C ARG A 78 28.35 9.57 8.03
N ALA A 79 28.05 8.69 7.08
CA ALA A 79 27.00 8.93 6.09
C ALA A 79 25.63 9.13 6.73
N PHE A 80 25.31 8.37 7.78
CA PHE A 80 24.08 8.55 8.54
C PHE A 80 24.01 9.93 9.21
N GLY A 81 25.09 10.36 9.88
CA GLY A 81 25.18 11.69 10.50
C GLY A 81 24.97 12.82 9.48
N GLU A 82 25.67 12.75 8.33
CA GLU A 82 25.52 13.72 7.25
C GLU A 82 24.09 13.75 6.69
N LEU A 83 23.52 12.58 6.41
CA LEU A 83 22.16 12.46 5.85
C LEU A 83 21.08 12.93 6.82
N ALA A 84 21.25 12.70 8.13
CA ALA A 84 20.32 13.15 9.15
C ALA A 84 20.14 14.68 9.16
N MET A 85 21.17 15.42 8.77
CA MET A 85 21.19 16.89 8.75
C MET A 85 20.73 17.48 7.41
N THR A 86 20.41 16.65 6.42
CA THR A 86 19.96 17.14 5.10
C THR A 86 18.54 17.70 5.11
N PRO A 87 18.21 18.67 4.23
CA PRO A 87 16.84 19.15 4.04
C PRO A 87 15.86 18.03 3.69
N GLN A 88 16.30 17.04 2.91
CA GLN A 88 15.47 15.88 2.55
C GLN A 88 15.09 15.06 3.80
N SER A 89 16.05 14.82 4.70
CA SER A 89 15.76 14.13 5.96
C SER A 89 14.78 14.93 6.83
N GLN A 90 14.96 16.24 6.91
CA GLN A 90 14.04 17.10 7.66
C GLN A 90 12.63 17.06 7.07
N ALA A 91 12.51 17.17 5.75
CA ALA A 91 11.21 17.10 5.07
C ALA A 91 10.51 15.75 5.30
N LEU A 92 11.23 14.63 5.18
CA LEU A 92 10.67 13.29 5.43
C LEU A 92 10.23 13.11 6.88
N ARG A 93 11.00 13.61 7.85
CA ARG A 93 10.60 13.60 9.27
C ARG A 93 9.35 14.45 9.50
N ASN A 94 9.27 15.63 8.89
CA ASN A 94 8.08 16.49 9.00
C ASN A 94 6.83 15.81 8.44
N ILE A 95 6.94 15.14 7.28
CA ILE A 95 5.85 14.34 6.71
C ILE A 95 5.44 13.21 7.66
N PHE A 96 6.41 12.52 8.26
CA PHE A 96 6.13 11.45 9.23
C PHE A 96 5.39 11.97 10.45
N PHE A 97 5.85 13.07 11.06
CA PHE A 97 5.21 13.67 12.23
C PHE A 97 3.82 14.22 11.88
N ALA A 98 3.68 14.95 10.78
CA ALA A 98 2.40 15.47 10.33
C ALA A 98 1.39 14.34 10.06
N SER A 99 1.81 13.28 9.37
CA SER A 99 0.96 12.11 9.11
C SER A 99 0.56 11.37 10.39
N THR A 100 1.39 11.41 11.42
CA THR A 100 1.10 10.80 12.72
C THR A 100 0.13 11.67 13.50
N GLU A 101 0.30 12.98 13.46
CA GLU A 101 -0.55 13.93 14.18
C GLU A 101 -1.97 13.98 13.62
N VAL A 102 -2.09 14.05 12.29
CA VAL A 102 -3.41 14.02 11.61
C VAL A 102 -4.21 12.75 11.94
N LYS A 103 -3.54 11.63 12.18
CA LYS A 103 -4.24 10.37 12.58
C LYS A 103 -4.80 10.41 14.01
N LYS A 104 -4.31 11.32 14.87
CA LYS A 104 -4.78 11.47 16.25
C LYS A 104 -5.97 12.41 16.34
N ASP A 105 -6.12 13.29 15.36
CA ASP A 105 -7.23 14.24 15.29
C ASP A 105 -8.42 13.57 14.57
N PRO A 106 -9.52 13.25 15.28
CA PRO A 106 -10.72 12.69 14.66
C PRO A 106 -11.50 13.72 13.82
N GLY A 107 -11.08 14.98 13.81
CA GLY A 107 -11.75 16.07 13.10
C GLY A 107 -13.09 16.52 13.72
N SER A 108 -13.54 15.85 14.77
CA SER A 108 -14.77 16.17 15.49
C SER A 108 -14.75 15.52 16.88
N ASP A 109 -15.35 16.18 17.87
CA ASP A 109 -15.59 15.62 19.20
C ASP A 109 -16.80 14.66 19.23
N ALA A 110 -17.60 14.63 18.17
CA ALA A 110 -18.73 13.72 18.06
C ALA A 110 -18.26 12.26 17.91
N PRO A 111 -18.90 11.30 18.57
CA PRO A 111 -18.58 9.89 18.38
C PRO A 111 -18.83 9.48 16.92
N PRO A 112 -17.94 8.66 16.33
CA PRO A 112 -18.12 8.21 14.96
C PRO A 112 -19.42 7.39 14.83
N ALA A 113 -20.15 7.60 13.74
CA ALA A 113 -21.31 6.79 13.43
C ALA A 113 -20.91 5.32 13.23
N PRO A 114 -21.69 4.35 13.74
CA PRO A 114 -21.38 2.94 13.49
C PRO A 114 -21.54 2.60 12.00
N LEU A 115 -20.53 1.95 11.44
CA LEU A 115 -20.55 1.44 10.07
C LEU A 115 -20.71 -0.07 10.12
N ASN A 116 -21.81 -0.60 9.59
CA ASN A 116 -22.12 -2.04 9.56
C ASN A 116 -22.06 -2.61 8.13
N SER A 117 -22.09 -1.75 7.11
CA SER A 117 -22.14 -2.19 5.72
C SER A 117 -21.62 -1.12 4.75
N VAL A 118 -20.94 -1.57 3.68
CA VAL A 118 -20.34 -0.68 2.70
C VAL A 118 -20.82 -1.03 1.29
N GLY A 119 -21.18 -0.02 0.51
CA GLY A 119 -21.39 -0.11 -0.92
C GLY A 119 -20.16 0.43 -1.66
N ILE A 120 -19.78 -0.16 -2.78
CA ILE A 120 -18.69 0.30 -3.63
C ILE A 120 -19.19 0.47 -5.04
N LEU A 121 -18.94 1.63 -5.62
CA LEU A 121 -19.24 1.94 -7.01
C LEU A 121 -17.97 1.80 -7.85
N GLY A 122 -17.96 0.82 -8.76
CA GLY A 122 -16.81 0.44 -9.56
C GLY A 122 -16.10 -0.81 -9.03
N GLY A 123 -16.01 -1.85 -9.87
CA GLY A 123 -15.34 -3.12 -9.59
C GLY A 123 -13.91 -3.19 -10.14
N GLY A 124 -13.32 -2.06 -10.55
CA GLY A 124 -11.96 -1.96 -11.03
C GLY A 124 -10.90 -2.25 -9.96
N LEU A 125 -9.63 -1.92 -10.26
CA LEU A 125 -8.50 -2.17 -9.38
C LEU A 125 -8.70 -1.57 -7.97
N MET A 126 -9.08 -0.30 -7.91
CA MET A 126 -9.28 0.40 -6.62
C MET A 126 -10.50 -0.13 -5.88
N GLY A 127 -11.66 -0.22 -6.55
CA GLY A 127 -12.87 -0.73 -5.92
C GLY A 127 -12.73 -2.18 -5.43
N GLY A 128 -12.08 -3.05 -6.21
CA GLY A 128 -11.76 -4.41 -5.78
C GLY A 128 -10.81 -4.46 -4.58
N GLY A 129 -9.79 -3.60 -4.55
CA GLY A 129 -8.88 -3.46 -3.43
C GLY A 129 -9.57 -2.96 -2.16
N ILE A 130 -10.42 -1.94 -2.27
CA ILE A 130 -11.23 -1.40 -1.16
C ILE A 130 -12.20 -2.48 -0.64
N ALA A 131 -12.88 -3.21 -1.53
CA ALA A 131 -13.76 -4.30 -1.15
C ALA A 131 -13.04 -5.38 -0.34
N TYR A 132 -11.88 -5.81 -0.82
CA TYR A 132 -11.04 -6.78 -0.13
C TYR A 132 -10.64 -6.30 1.28
N VAL A 133 -10.13 -5.06 1.41
CA VAL A 133 -9.70 -4.54 2.72
C VAL A 133 -10.89 -4.41 3.67
N THR A 134 -12.01 -3.89 3.19
CA THR A 134 -13.24 -3.71 3.99
C THR A 134 -13.78 -5.05 4.50
N ALA A 135 -13.90 -6.04 3.63
CA ALA A 135 -14.40 -7.36 4.03
C ALA A 135 -13.39 -8.13 4.89
N CYS A 136 -12.11 -8.14 4.49
CA CYS A 136 -11.12 -9.04 5.10
C CYS A 136 -10.40 -8.44 6.32
N LYS A 137 -10.39 -7.11 6.49
CA LYS A 137 -9.74 -6.44 7.62
C LYS A 137 -10.74 -5.83 8.59
N ALA A 138 -11.76 -5.15 8.07
CA ALA A 138 -12.80 -4.57 8.91
C ALA A 138 -13.93 -5.57 9.22
N GLY A 139 -14.04 -6.70 8.49
CA GLY A 139 -15.08 -7.70 8.71
C GLY A 139 -16.48 -7.23 8.29
N LEU A 140 -16.58 -6.20 7.46
CA LEU A 140 -17.86 -5.60 7.08
C LEU A 140 -18.39 -6.19 5.77
N PRO A 141 -19.70 -6.43 5.65
CA PRO A 141 -20.34 -6.79 4.40
C PRO A 141 -20.16 -5.70 3.33
N VAL A 142 -19.75 -6.11 2.15
CA VAL A 142 -19.52 -5.23 1.00
C VAL A 142 -20.41 -5.61 -0.17
N ARG A 143 -21.01 -4.60 -0.79
CA ARG A 143 -21.73 -4.75 -2.06
C ARG A 143 -21.09 -3.89 -3.13
N ILE A 144 -20.63 -4.53 -4.21
CA ILE A 144 -20.00 -3.84 -5.34
C ILE A 144 -21.05 -3.65 -6.44
N LYS A 145 -21.18 -2.42 -6.94
CA LYS A 145 -21.91 -2.11 -8.18
C LYS A 145 -20.91 -1.80 -9.28
N ASP A 146 -21.07 -2.44 -10.42
CA ASP A 146 -20.38 -2.07 -11.66
C ASP A 146 -21.36 -2.04 -12.81
N ILE A 147 -21.04 -1.30 -13.87
CA ILE A 147 -21.89 -1.23 -15.08
C ILE A 147 -21.98 -2.56 -15.81
N ASN A 148 -21.01 -3.45 -15.60
CA ASN A 148 -20.96 -4.75 -16.22
C ASN A 148 -20.49 -5.86 -15.25
N PRO A 149 -20.90 -7.12 -15.50
CA PRO A 149 -20.48 -8.25 -14.67
C PRO A 149 -18.96 -8.50 -14.64
N GLN A 150 -18.23 -8.07 -15.67
CA GLN A 150 -16.78 -8.27 -15.77
C GLN A 150 -16.04 -7.49 -14.69
N GLY A 151 -16.44 -6.23 -14.40
CA GLY A 151 -15.89 -5.45 -13.29
C GLY A 151 -16.11 -6.12 -11.94
N ILE A 152 -17.32 -6.64 -11.71
CA ILE A 152 -17.66 -7.39 -10.49
C ILE A 152 -16.77 -8.63 -10.36
N ASN A 153 -16.68 -9.42 -11.44
CA ASN A 153 -15.86 -10.64 -11.46
C ASN A 153 -14.39 -10.35 -11.23
N HIS A 154 -13.88 -9.21 -11.75
CA HIS A 154 -12.51 -8.76 -11.50
C HIS A 154 -12.27 -8.52 -10.00
N ALA A 155 -13.16 -7.79 -9.35
CA ALA A 155 -13.05 -7.49 -7.91
C ALA A 155 -13.14 -8.76 -7.04
N LEU A 156 -14.06 -9.68 -7.37
CA LEU A 156 -14.19 -10.97 -6.67
C LEU A 156 -12.96 -11.85 -6.87
N LYS A 157 -12.46 -11.93 -8.11
CA LYS A 157 -11.23 -12.68 -8.43
C LYS A 157 -10.02 -12.09 -7.71
N TYR A 158 -9.86 -10.77 -7.67
CA TYR A 158 -8.80 -10.11 -6.93
C TYR A 158 -8.83 -10.52 -5.45
N SER A 159 -9.99 -10.46 -4.81
CA SER A 159 -10.16 -10.85 -3.41
C SER A 159 -9.84 -12.32 -3.18
N TRP A 160 -10.28 -13.19 -4.08
CA TRP A 160 -9.93 -14.61 -4.06
C TRP A 160 -8.43 -14.85 -4.15
N ASP A 161 -7.76 -14.25 -5.13
CA ASP A 161 -6.32 -14.44 -5.36
C ASP A 161 -5.49 -14.00 -4.14
N GLN A 162 -5.87 -12.87 -3.49
CA GLN A 162 -5.23 -12.39 -2.27
C GLN A 162 -5.38 -13.37 -1.10
N LEU A 163 -6.59 -13.89 -0.89
CA LEU A 163 -6.88 -14.82 0.19
C LEU A 163 -6.29 -16.20 -0.07
N GLU A 164 -6.40 -16.70 -1.30
CA GLU A 164 -5.80 -17.97 -1.71
C GLU A 164 -4.28 -17.97 -1.54
N GLY A 165 -3.61 -16.84 -1.86
CA GLY A 165 -2.20 -16.67 -1.57
C GLY A 165 -1.85 -16.79 -0.09
N LYS A 166 -2.75 -16.40 0.83
CA LYS A 166 -2.57 -16.60 2.28
C LYS A 166 -2.80 -18.06 2.69
N VAL A 167 -3.79 -18.72 2.09
CA VAL A 167 -4.06 -20.15 2.33
C VAL A 167 -2.87 -21.01 1.92
N ARG A 168 -2.32 -20.78 0.73
CA ARG A 168 -1.12 -21.50 0.24
C ARG A 168 0.09 -21.31 1.15
N ARG A 169 0.25 -20.12 1.74
CA ARG A 169 1.31 -19.85 2.73
C ARG A 169 0.96 -20.30 4.15
N ARG A 170 -0.18 -20.96 4.36
CA ARG A 170 -0.69 -21.43 5.65
C ARG A 170 -0.92 -20.31 6.68
N HIS A 171 -1.15 -19.08 6.23
CA HIS A 171 -1.48 -17.93 7.09
C HIS A 171 -3.00 -17.78 7.28
N LEU A 172 -3.81 -18.55 6.56
CA LEU A 172 -5.27 -18.55 6.61
C LEU A 172 -5.77 -19.97 6.32
N LYS A 173 -6.86 -20.39 6.97
CA LYS A 173 -7.56 -21.64 6.63
C LYS A 173 -8.49 -21.42 5.43
N ALA A 174 -8.73 -22.46 4.64
CA ALA A 174 -9.66 -22.39 3.51
C ALA A 174 -11.07 -21.97 3.93
N SER A 175 -11.55 -22.49 5.07
CA SER A 175 -12.85 -22.12 5.64
C SER A 175 -12.95 -20.65 6.05
N GLU A 176 -11.84 -20.03 6.46
CA GLU A 176 -11.79 -18.60 6.80
C GLU A 176 -11.77 -17.73 5.53
N ARG A 177 -11.04 -18.17 4.49
CA ARG A 177 -11.13 -17.57 3.14
C ARG A 177 -12.56 -17.49 2.67
N ASP A 178 -13.27 -18.64 2.72
CA ASP A 178 -14.65 -18.74 2.21
C ASP A 178 -15.62 -17.85 3.00
N LYS A 179 -15.45 -17.76 4.32
CA LYS A 179 -16.20 -16.82 5.17
C LYS A 179 -15.94 -15.37 4.80
N GLN A 180 -14.68 -14.99 4.54
CA GLN A 180 -14.33 -13.62 4.17
C GLN A 180 -14.84 -13.26 2.78
N LEU A 181 -14.78 -14.19 1.83
CA LEU A 181 -15.36 -13.99 0.49
C LEU A 181 -16.87 -13.84 0.50
N ALA A 182 -17.56 -14.55 1.37
CA ALA A 182 -19.02 -14.45 1.53
C ALA A 182 -19.49 -13.05 1.97
N LEU A 183 -18.59 -12.22 2.52
CA LEU A 183 -18.90 -10.82 2.84
C LEU A 183 -18.93 -9.92 1.59
N ILE A 184 -18.44 -10.37 0.44
CA ILE A 184 -18.37 -9.57 -0.78
C ILE A 184 -19.41 -10.07 -1.78
N SER A 185 -20.29 -9.18 -2.21
CA SER A 185 -21.32 -9.45 -3.21
C SER A 185 -21.29 -8.39 -4.32
N GLY A 186 -21.83 -8.73 -5.50
CA GLY A 186 -21.85 -7.82 -6.65
C GLY A 186 -23.24 -7.67 -7.26
N THR A 187 -23.45 -6.57 -7.97
CA THR A 187 -24.66 -6.25 -8.73
C THR A 187 -24.37 -5.26 -9.86
N THR A 188 -25.19 -5.24 -10.89
CA THR A 188 -25.10 -4.25 -11.96
C THR A 188 -26.06 -3.07 -11.78
N ASP A 189 -26.88 -3.09 -10.75
CA ASP A 189 -27.85 -2.05 -10.39
C ASP A 189 -27.73 -1.66 -8.91
N TYR A 190 -28.64 -0.83 -8.41
CA TYR A 190 -28.63 -0.37 -7.02
C TYR A 190 -29.35 -1.33 -6.04
N ARG A 191 -29.69 -2.55 -6.43
CA ARG A 191 -30.31 -3.52 -5.50
C ARG A 191 -29.38 -3.86 -4.35
N GLY A 192 -29.86 -3.63 -3.13
CA GLY A 192 -29.10 -3.84 -1.90
C GLY A 192 -28.22 -2.66 -1.48
N PHE A 193 -28.40 -1.49 -2.07
CA PHE A 193 -27.69 -0.25 -1.68
C PHE A 193 -28.51 0.63 -0.72
N ALA A 194 -29.84 0.50 -0.69
CA ALA A 194 -30.75 1.38 0.05
C ALA A 194 -30.39 1.60 1.54
N HIS A 195 -29.80 0.59 2.17
CA HIS A 195 -29.47 0.62 3.61
C HIS A 195 -27.96 0.49 3.87
N ARG A 196 -27.11 0.95 2.96
CA ARG A 196 -25.68 0.99 3.20
C ARG A 196 -25.31 2.23 4.00
N ASP A 197 -24.47 2.04 5.01
CA ASP A 197 -24.04 3.15 5.87
C ASP A 197 -23.01 4.05 5.16
N LEU A 198 -22.17 3.44 4.31
CA LEU A 198 -21.13 4.13 3.56
C LEU A 198 -21.11 3.65 2.11
N ILE A 199 -21.09 4.59 1.18
CA ILE A 199 -20.84 4.33 -0.25
C ILE A 199 -19.47 4.89 -0.59
N ILE A 200 -18.62 4.08 -1.20
CA ILE A 200 -17.30 4.50 -1.70
C ILE A 200 -17.29 4.45 -3.22
N GLU A 201 -17.13 5.60 -3.85
CA GLU A 201 -17.01 5.72 -5.27
C GLU A 201 -15.55 5.50 -5.70
N ALA A 202 -15.33 4.58 -6.64
CA ALA A 202 -14.04 4.22 -7.21
C ALA A 202 -14.14 3.97 -8.73
N VAL A 203 -14.87 4.85 -9.42
CA VAL A 203 -15.03 4.84 -10.88
C VAL A 203 -13.94 5.70 -11.56
N PHE A 204 -14.00 5.80 -12.89
CA PHE A 204 -13.05 6.62 -13.65
C PHE A 204 -13.12 8.10 -13.27
N GLU A 205 -11.97 8.80 -13.37
CA GLU A 205 -11.83 10.23 -13.11
C GLU A 205 -12.51 11.07 -14.21
N ASN A 206 -13.83 11.09 -14.18
CA ASN A 206 -14.68 11.89 -15.07
C ASN A 206 -15.72 12.63 -14.23
N LEU A 207 -15.77 13.95 -14.35
CA LEU A 207 -16.63 14.82 -13.55
C LEU A 207 -18.12 14.51 -13.73
N GLU A 208 -18.57 14.39 -14.98
CA GLU A 208 -19.98 14.13 -15.30
C GLU A 208 -20.44 12.78 -14.73
N LEU A 209 -19.58 11.75 -14.87
CA LEU A 209 -19.85 10.44 -14.29
C LEU A 209 -19.98 10.50 -12.76
N LYS A 210 -19.11 11.26 -12.08
CA LYS A 210 -19.16 11.41 -10.62
C LYS A 210 -20.41 12.17 -10.18
N GLN A 211 -20.80 13.24 -10.89
CA GLN A 211 -22.05 13.94 -10.63
C GLN A 211 -23.28 13.03 -10.79
N GLN A 212 -23.29 12.21 -11.84
CA GLN A 212 -24.32 11.19 -12.02
C GLN A 212 -24.34 10.18 -10.86
N MET A 213 -23.17 9.68 -10.43
CA MET A 213 -23.09 8.73 -9.31
C MET A 213 -23.62 9.30 -8.01
N VAL A 214 -23.32 10.57 -7.69
CA VAL A 214 -23.88 11.24 -6.50
C VAL A 214 -25.40 11.29 -6.60
N ALA A 215 -25.95 11.76 -7.71
CA ALA A 215 -27.40 11.84 -7.91
C ALA A 215 -28.08 10.47 -7.83
N GLU A 216 -27.45 9.42 -8.39
CA GLU A 216 -27.97 8.05 -8.29
C GLU A 216 -27.94 7.54 -6.85
N VAL A 217 -26.91 7.84 -6.06
CA VAL A 217 -26.81 7.46 -4.66
C VAL A 217 -27.87 8.18 -3.84
N GLU A 218 -28.07 9.48 -4.03
CA GLU A 218 -29.12 10.24 -3.35
C GLU A 218 -30.53 9.69 -3.61
N GLN A 219 -30.79 9.15 -4.81
CA GLN A 219 -32.06 8.54 -5.16
C GLN A 219 -32.26 7.13 -4.63
N ASN A 220 -31.19 6.36 -4.46
CA ASN A 220 -31.26 4.92 -4.18
C ASN A 220 -30.83 4.52 -2.76
N CYS A 221 -30.25 5.46 -1.99
CA CYS A 221 -29.72 5.19 -0.65
C CYS A 221 -30.47 6.04 0.40
N ALA A 222 -30.35 5.65 1.67
CA ALA A 222 -30.96 6.38 2.77
C ALA A 222 -30.27 7.74 2.99
N ALA A 223 -30.99 8.71 3.53
CA ALA A 223 -30.49 10.08 3.77
C ALA A 223 -29.29 10.15 4.73
N HIS A 224 -29.10 9.13 5.59
CA HIS A 224 -27.96 9.06 6.51
C HIS A 224 -26.74 8.37 5.88
N THR A 225 -26.83 7.86 4.66
CA THR A 225 -25.71 7.21 3.97
C THR A 225 -24.59 8.21 3.71
N ILE A 226 -23.39 7.86 4.13
CA ILE A 226 -22.19 8.67 3.88
C ILE A 226 -21.71 8.34 2.46
N PHE A 227 -21.45 9.37 1.65
CA PHE A 227 -20.80 9.22 0.35
C PHE A 227 -19.33 9.63 0.46
N ALA A 228 -18.43 8.75 0.02
CA ALA A 228 -17.00 9.01 -0.05
C ALA A 228 -16.48 8.73 -1.46
N SER A 229 -15.58 9.54 -1.97
CA SER A 229 -14.98 9.36 -3.27
C SER A 229 -13.48 9.04 -3.16
N ASN A 230 -13.02 8.09 -3.98
CA ASN A 230 -11.60 7.73 -4.11
C ASN A 230 -10.94 8.56 -5.23
N THR A 231 -11.33 9.81 -5.39
CA THR A 231 -10.69 10.73 -6.35
C THR A 231 -9.35 11.24 -5.81
N SER A 232 -8.41 11.51 -6.73
CA SER A 232 -7.12 12.13 -6.39
C SER A 232 -6.93 13.49 -7.06
N SER A 233 -7.72 13.83 -8.07
CA SER A 233 -7.48 15.00 -8.90
C SER A 233 -8.69 15.91 -9.09
N LEU A 234 -9.92 15.40 -8.99
CA LEU A 234 -11.11 16.20 -9.13
C LEU A 234 -11.51 16.80 -7.77
N PRO A 235 -11.66 18.14 -7.65
CA PRO A 235 -12.16 18.74 -6.42
C PRO A 235 -13.57 18.25 -6.10
N CYS A 236 -13.76 17.69 -4.92
CA CYS A 236 -15.04 17.10 -4.51
C CYS A 236 -16.20 18.10 -4.53
N LEU A 237 -15.93 19.37 -4.28
CA LEU A 237 -16.92 20.44 -4.34
C LEU A 237 -17.59 20.65 -5.71
N LEU A 238 -17.00 20.11 -6.79
CA LEU A 238 -17.58 20.19 -8.12
C LEU A 238 -18.72 19.18 -8.35
N TYR A 239 -18.83 18.15 -7.52
CA TYR A 239 -19.84 17.08 -7.69
C TYR A 239 -20.56 16.68 -6.38
N THR A 240 -20.19 17.29 -5.26
CA THR A 240 -20.91 17.14 -3.98
C THR A 240 -21.50 18.48 -3.54
N SER A 241 -22.50 18.45 -2.68
CA SER A 241 -22.96 19.67 -2.00
C SER A 241 -21.86 20.23 -1.12
N PRO A 242 -21.67 21.56 -1.03
CA PRO A 242 -20.66 22.15 -0.18
C PRO A 242 -20.90 21.77 1.30
N SER A 243 -19.82 21.36 1.96
CA SER A 243 -19.84 21.08 3.39
C SER A 243 -20.20 22.35 4.18
N PRO A 244 -20.82 22.25 5.36
CA PRO A 244 -20.99 23.39 6.25
C PRO A 244 -19.68 24.15 6.54
N ARG A 245 -18.52 23.47 6.49
CA ARG A 245 -17.19 24.10 6.67
C ARG A 245 -16.78 24.99 5.48
N ASP A 246 -17.36 24.79 4.30
CA ASP A 246 -17.03 25.54 3.09
C ASP A 246 -17.89 26.82 2.94
N ARG A 247 -18.79 27.06 3.89
CA ARG A 247 -19.69 28.21 3.92
C ARG A 247 -19.25 29.32 4.86
N SER A 248 -18.10 29.14 5.54
CA SER A 248 -17.53 30.11 6.48
C SER A 248 -16.48 31.01 5.87
#